data_fb61757b1ab25481f109b56cc2840b70
#
_entry.id   fb61757b1ab25481f109b56cc2840b70
#
_cell.length_a   1.000
_cell.length_b   1.000
_cell.length_c   1.000
_cell.angle_alpha   90.00
_cell.angle_beta   90.00
_cell.angle_gamma   90.00
#
_symmetry.space_group_name_H-M   'P 1'
#
loop_
_entity.id
_entity.type
_entity.pdbx_description
1 polymer ?
#
loop_
_entity_poly.entity_id
_entity_poly.type
_entity_poly.pdbx_seq_one_letter_code
_entity_poly.pdbx_strand_id
1 'polypeptide(L)'
;MKINRRHLVSNLLMIALFSACQPAAAEPANPSPVFTGTMLEPQGFIQRTHDPVIAHEGDTYYVFSTGSLIPFLCSKDKINWDFCGRVFEKDPVWVREINPSLVDLWAPDISYFNDQWHLYYAASNFGSQNSAIGLATNVTLDPNSPDYNWVDQGIVLRSQPGDKWNAIDPNLVIDENGETWLAWGSFWQGIWMRKIDRATGLFDENDTNDYHLADRSAGPDNTAAIEAAFIVRRADKWYLFASFDQCCQGIDSTYNVRVGRSDSLTGPYVDREGVPMTEGGGTLILSAYGQWKGPGHNGMLIEDEVYWMVYHAYDAKQIGIPKLRIESLSWDAEGWPSLPSQAKQ
;
A
#
# COMPACT_ATOMS: atom_id res chain seq x y z
N MET A 1 -46.90 70.26 -68.43
CA MET A 1 -47.13 70.87 -67.13
C MET A 1 -46.62 69.82 -66.08
N LYS A 2 -45.40 69.99 -65.50
CA LYS A 2 -44.75 69.01 -64.61
C LYS A 2 -44.85 69.54 -63.22
N ILE A 3 -45.37 68.71 -62.29
CA ILE A 3 -45.46 69.00 -60.89
C ILE A 3 -44.39 68.14 -60.21
N ASN A 4 -43.40 68.79 -59.52
CA ASN A 4 -42.36 68.16 -58.72
C ASN A 4 -42.93 67.92 -57.33
N ARG A 5 -42.88 66.67 -56.86
CA ARG A 5 -43.04 66.29 -55.42
C ARG A 5 -41.67 66.03 -54.79
N ARG A 6 -41.35 66.82 -53.77
CA ARG A 6 -40.22 66.58 -52.90
C ARG A 6 -40.60 65.55 -51.81
N HIS A 7 -39.85 64.44 -51.71
CA HIS A 7 -39.97 63.51 -50.60
C HIS A 7 -39.06 63.97 -49.44
N LEU A 8 -39.64 64.20 -48.28
CA LEU A 8 -38.93 64.31 -46.99
C LEU A 8 -38.57 62.94 -46.55
N VAL A 9 -37.24 62.68 -46.31
CA VAL A 9 -36.74 61.48 -45.66
C VAL A 9 -36.55 61.81 -44.19
N SER A 10 -37.30 61.16 -43.30
CA SER A 10 -37.17 61.27 -41.86
C SER A 10 -36.20 60.20 -41.38
N ASN A 11 -35.06 60.61 -40.89
CA ASN A 11 -34.07 59.70 -40.25
C ASN A 11 -34.52 59.36 -38.86
N LEU A 12 -35.02 58.11 -38.61
CA LEU A 12 -35.20 57.57 -37.29
C LEU A 12 -33.89 56.99 -36.78
N LEU A 13 -33.31 57.59 -35.75
CA LEU A 13 -32.10 57.09 -35.05
C LEU A 13 -32.54 56.02 -34.08
N MET A 14 -32.26 54.74 -34.38
CA MET A 14 -32.41 53.63 -33.44
C MET A 14 -31.21 53.58 -32.51
N ILE A 15 -31.42 53.89 -31.25
CA ILE A 15 -30.43 53.68 -30.16
C ILE A 15 -30.56 52.23 -29.73
N ALA A 16 -29.62 51.37 -30.12
CA ALA A 16 -29.47 50.02 -29.60
C ALA A 16 -28.84 50.06 -28.22
N LEU A 17 -29.63 49.77 -27.18
CA LEU A 17 -29.12 49.52 -25.82
C LEU A 17 -28.44 48.13 -25.77
N PHE A 18 -27.15 48.08 -25.84
CA PHE A 18 -26.40 46.88 -25.51
C PHE A 18 -26.38 46.68 -23.97
N SER A 19 -27.22 45.78 -23.47
CA SER A 19 -27.14 45.30 -22.11
C SER A 19 -25.93 44.36 -22.02
N ALA A 20 -24.83 44.82 -21.47
CA ALA A 20 -23.68 43.98 -21.19
C ALA A 20 -24.00 43.06 -20.01
N CYS A 21 -24.27 41.76 -20.28
CA CYS A 21 -24.25 40.74 -19.25
C CYS A 21 -22.82 40.65 -18.70
N GLN A 22 -22.56 41.19 -17.52
CA GLN A 22 -21.35 40.85 -16.75
C GLN A 22 -21.46 39.40 -16.30
N PRO A 23 -20.42 38.56 -16.53
CA PRO A 23 -20.38 37.22 -15.92
C PRO A 23 -20.34 37.40 -14.41
N ALA A 24 -21.22 36.70 -13.70
CA ALA A 24 -21.20 36.62 -12.25
C ALA A 24 -19.78 36.14 -11.82
N ALA A 25 -19.14 36.89 -10.92
CA ALA A 25 -17.89 36.44 -10.32
C ALA A 25 -18.13 35.10 -9.64
N ALA A 26 -17.35 34.08 -10.03
CA ALA A 26 -17.37 32.81 -9.35
C ALA A 26 -17.04 33.04 -7.88
N GLU A 27 -17.89 32.57 -6.97
CA GLU A 27 -17.59 32.56 -5.54
C GLU A 27 -16.26 31.80 -5.35
N PRO A 28 -15.34 32.28 -4.49
CA PRO A 28 -14.14 31.56 -4.18
C PRO A 28 -14.56 30.21 -3.59
N ALA A 29 -14.14 29.13 -4.23
CA ALA A 29 -14.33 27.78 -3.73
C ALA A 29 -13.80 27.75 -2.27
N ASN A 30 -14.66 27.36 -1.33
CA ASN A 30 -14.24 27.13 0.06
C ASN A 30 -13.05 26.16 0.01
N PRO A 31 -11.88 26.48 0.59
CA PRO A 31 -10.78 25.55 0.61
C PRO A 31 -11.27 24.27 1.30
N SER A 32 -11.17 23.14 0.59
CA SER A 32 -11.43 21.84 1.19
C SER A 32 -10.64 21.71 2.49
N PRO A 33 -11.20 21.13 3.55
CA PRO A 33 -10.50 21.01 4.82
C PRO A 33 -9.16 20.32 4.57
N VAL A 34 -8.07 21.00 4.88
CA VAL A 34 -6.73 20.40 4.86
C VAL A 34 -6.70 19.42 6.02
N PHE A 35 -6.93 18.14 5.71
CA PHE A 35 -6.76 17.08 6.68
C PHE A 35 -5.25 16.95 6.93
N THR A 36 -4.80 17.44 8.08
CA THR A 36 -3.40 17.27 8.51
C THR A 36 -3.27 15.88 9.11
N GLY A 37 -2.53 14.99 8.45
CA GLY A 37 -2.21 13.67 8.98
C GLY A 37 -1.53 13.76 10.35
N THR A 38 -1.59 12.67 11.08
CA THR A 38 -1.02 12.54 12.42
C THR A 38 0.18 11.58 12.36
N MET A 39 1.30 11.97 12.96
CA MET A 39 2.44 11.09 13.19
C MET A 39 2.39 10.64 14.65
N LEU A 40 2.30 9.33 14.88
CA LEU A 40 2.41 8.74 16.21
C LEU A 40 3.88 8.48 16.55
N GLU A 41 4.18 8.38 17.84
CA GLU A 41 5.50 7.99 18.35
C GLU A 41 5.38 6.66 19.10
N PRO A 42 5.43 5.52 18.38
CA PRO A 42 5.35 4.21 18.99
C PRO A 42 6.45 3.97 20.01
N GLN A 43 6.13 3.29 21.10
CA GLN A 43 7.00 2.98 22.23
C GLN A 43 6.85 1.51 22.63
N GLY A 44 7.74 1.02 23.52
CA GLY A 44 7.72 -0.36 23.98
C GLY A 44 8.48 -1.31 23.05
N PHE A 45 7.87 -2.43 22.71
CA PHE A 45 8.46 -3.49 21.89
C PHE A 45 8.44 -3.18 20.38
N ILE A 46 8.92 -2.01 19.97
CA ILE A 46 8.89 -1.57 18.57
C ILE A 46 10.21 -1.83 17.81
N GLN A 47 11.24 -2.31 18.51
CA GLN A 47 12.57 -2.57 17.96
C GLN A 47 12.59 -3.88 17.21
N ARG A 48 13.36 -3.92 16.11
CA ARG A 48 13.48 -5.05 15.20
C ARG A 48 12.16 -5.40 14.47
N THR A 49 11.19 -4.48 14.49
CA THR A 49 10.03 -4.59 13.63
C THR A 49 10.45 -4.30 12.20
N HIS A 50 10.27 -5.28 11.32
CA HIS A 50 10.58 -5.21 9.90
C HIS A 50 9.37 -5.70 9.11
N ASP A 51 9.03 -5.08 7.98
CA ASP A 51 7.89 -5.42 7.13
C ASP A 51 6.56 -5.54 7.92
N PRO A 52 6.15 -4.49 8.64
CA PRO A 52 4.99 -4.57 9.50
C PRO A 52 3.67 -4.49 8.73
N VAL A 53 2.71 -5.31 9.14
CA VAL A 53 1.30 -5.14 8.80
C VAL A 53 0.47 -4.99 10.07
N ILE A 54 -0.62 -4.23 10.02
CA ILE A 54 -1.46 -3.93 11.18
C ILE A 54 -2.89 -4.45 10.99
N ALA A 55 -3.47 -4.99 12.05
CA ALA A 55 -4.87 -5.38 12.12
C ALA A 55 -5.51 -4.85 13.41
N HIS A 56 -6.84 -4.81 13.45
CA HIS A 56 -7.61 -4.42 14.63
C HIS A 56 -8.71 -5.43 14.90
N GLU A 57 -8.75 -5.97 16.12
CA GLU A 57 -9.84 -6.84 16.59
C GLU A 57 -10.28 -6.41 17.98
N GLY A 58 -11.58 -6.19 18.14
CA GLY A 58 -12.14 -5.74 19.41
C GLY A 58 -11.65 -4.36 19.80
N ASP A 59 -10.86 -4.27 20.86
CA ASP A 59 -10.23 -3.05 21.35
C ASP A 59 -8.68 -3.09 21.23
N THR A 60 -8.15 -4.04 20.45
CA THR A 60 -6.72 -4.33 20.37
C THR A 60 -6.21 -4.22 18.94
N TYR A 61 -5.15 -3.47 18.76
CA TYR A 61 -4.35 -3.40 17.55
C TYR A 61 -3.24 -4.45 17.61
N TYR A 62 -3.01 -5.12 16.48
CA TYR A 62 -1.98 -6.14 16.32
C TYR A 62 -1.06 -5.74 15.17
N VAL A 63 0.25 -5.83 15.37
CA VAL A 63 1.26 -5.65 14.31
C VAL A 63 2.03 -6.94 14.16
N PHE A 64 1.90 -7.57 13.01
CA PHE A 64 2.69 -8.73 12.59
C PHE A 64 3.90 -8.24 11.80
N SER A 65 5.03 -8.96 11.89
CA SER A 65 6.26 -8.53 11.20
C SER A 65 7.16 -9.71 10.82
N THR A 66 8.09 -9.45 9.93
CA THR A 66 9.18 -10.39 9.62
C THR A 66 9.91 -10.82 10.88
N GLY A 67 10.19 -12.12 10.98
CA GLY A 67 10.95 -12.69 12.07
C GLY A 67 10.68 -14.17 12.27
N SER A 68 11.37 -14.74 13.24
CA SER A 68 11.23 -16.16 13.59
C SER A 68 9.79 -16.46 14.00
N LEU A 69 9.13 -17.35 13.26
CA LEU A 69 7.75 -17.81 13.51
C LEU A 69 6.70 -16.69 13.44
N ILE A 70 6.98 -15.57 12.78
CA ILE A 70 6.18 -14.36 12.64
C ILE A 70 5.79 -13.78 14.01
N PRO A 71 6.62 -12.91 14.60
CA PRO A 71 6.29 -12.24 15.84
C PRO A 71 5.16 -11.23 15.64
N PHE A 72 4.36 -11.03 16.70
CA PHE A 72 3.38 -9.97 16.71
C PHE A 72 3.35 -9.19 18.02
N LEU A 73 3.00 -7.92 17.87
CA LEU A 73 2.84 -6.94 18.94
C LEU A 73 1.37 -6.62 19.13
N CYS A 74 0.98 -6.21 20.33
CA CYS A 74 -0.35 -5.67 20.58
C CYS A 74 -0.29 -4.30 21.27
N SER A 75 -1.34 -3.50 21.02
CA SER A 75 -1.54 -2.18 21.60
C SER A 75 -3.03 -1.88 21.75
N LYS A 76 -3.37 -1.04 22.73
CA LYS A 76 -4.73 -0.50 22.87
C LYS A 76 -4.88 0.92 22.27
N ASP A 77 -3.77 1.55 21.87
CA ASP A 77 -3.75 2.97 21.52
C ASP A 77 -2.86 3.31 20.29
N LYS A 78 -2.28 2.31 19.65
CA LYS A 78 -1.30 2.45 18.54
C LYS A 78 0.01 3.15 18.95
N ILE A 79 0.20 3.45 20.24
CA ILE A 79 1.39 4.11 20.77
C ILE A 79 2.20 3.16 21.65
N ASN A 80 1.57 2.52 22.62
CA ASN A 80 2.24 1.62 23.56
C ASN A 80 2.10 0.18 23.09
N TRP A 81 3.22 -0.45 22.73
CA TRP A 81 3.28 -1.77 22.12
C TRP A 81 3.99 -2.77 23.01
N ASP A 82 3.34 -3.91 23.25
CA ASP A 82 3.87 -5.05 23.95
C ASP A 82 4.09 -6.22 22.98
N PHE A 83 5.05 -7.09 23.30
CA PHE A 83 5.21 -8.36 22.60
C PHE A 83 4.12 -9.34 23.06
N CYS A 84 3.29 -9.82 22.12
CA CYS A 84 2.13 -10.67 22.45
C CYS A 84 2.28 -12.12 22.01
N GLY A 85 3.26 -12.43 21.17
CA GLY A 85 3.51 -13.80 20.78
C GLY A 85 4.10 -13.98 19.39
N ARG A 86 3.93 -15.19 18.89
CA ARG A 86 4.26 -15.60 17.52
C ARG A 86 3.09 -16.38 16.92
N VAL A 87 2.95 -16.27 15.60
CA VAL A 87 1.91 -16.98 14.85
C VAL A 87 2.10 -18.49 14.96
N PHE A 88 3.33 -18.96 14.81
CA PHE A 88 3.64 -20.39 14.87
C PHE A 88 4.41 -20.77 16.13
N GLU A 89 4.21 -21.98 16.64
CA GLU A 89 5.05 -22.60 17.67
C GLU A 89 6.31 -23.24 17.07
N LYS A 90 6.22 -23.66 15.81
CA LYS A 90 7.30 -24.25 14.99
C LYS A 90 7.06 -23.92 13.52
N ASP A 91 8.13 -23.91 12.72
CA ASP A 91 8.00 -23.66 11.29
C ASP A 91 7.04 -24.68 10.64
N PRO A 92 6.18 -24.21 9.70
CA PRO A 92 5.44 -25.08 8.81
C PRO A 92 6.38 -26.03 8.07
N VAL A 93 5.94 -27.27 7.86
CA VAL A 93 6.81 -28.34 7.32
C VAL A 93 7.41 -27.95 5.96
N TRP A 94 6.62 -27.35 5.09
CA TRP A 94 7.02 -26.97 3.74
C TRP A 94 8.11 -25.87 3.70
N VAL A 95 8.23 -25.06 4.74
CA VAL A 95 9.25 -23.99 4.84
C VAL A 95 10.65 -24.57 4.73
N ARG A 96 10.88 -25.75 5.34
CA ARG A 96 12.16 -26.43 5.30
C ARG A 96 12.48 -27.06 3.92
N GLU A 97 11.49 -27.25 3.08
CA GLU A 97 11.68 -27.68 1.69
C GLU A 97 12.16 -26.50 0.81
N ILE A 98 11.73 -25.27 1.12
CA ILE A 98 12.20 -24.05 0.45
C ILE A 98 13.62 -23.71 0.87
N ASN A 99 13.85 -23.69 2.19
CA ASN A 99 15.14 -23.36 2.78
C ASN A 99 15.35 -24.11 4.11
N PRO A 100 16.18 -25.18 4.12
CA PRO A 100 16.44 -25.94 5.33
C PRO A 100 17.08 -25.13 6.48
N SER A 101 17.71 -24.00 6.15
CA SER A 101 18.39 -23.12 7.13
C SER A 101 17.64 -21.81 7.40
N LEU A 102 16.38 -21.69 6.96
CA LEU A 102 15.57 -20.48 7.17
C LEU A 102 15.46 -20.17 8.67
N VAL A 103 15.67 -18.91 9.01
CA VAL A 103 15.56 -18.40 10.39
C VAL A 103 14.27 -17.62 10.56
N ASP A 104 13.92 -16.77 9.59
CA ASP A 104 12.80 -15.86 9.66
C ASP A 104 11.80 -16.14 8.54
N LEU A 105 10.52 -16.05 8.84
CA LEU A 105 9.44 -15.91 7.88
C LEU A 105 9.23 -14.42 7.60
N TRP A 106 8.93 -14.08 6.35
CA TRP A 106 9.02 -12.71 5.87
C TRP A 106 7.66 -12.10 5.51
N ALA A 107 7.58 -10.77 5.66
CA ALA A 107 6.58 -9.90 5.08
C ALA A 107 5.15 -10.45 5.21
N PRO A 108 4.63 -10.59 6.43
CA PRO A 108 3.24 -11.03 6.60
C PRO A 108 2.26 -9.97 6.10
N ASP A 109 1.14 -10.42 5.53
CA ASP A 109 -0.05 -9.62 5.26
C ASP A 109 -1.26 -10.26 5.92
N ILE A 110 -2.17 -9.48 6.49
CA ILE A 110 -3.31 -9.99 7.26
C ILE A 110 -4.63 -9.36 6.84
N SER A 111 -5.64 -10.20 6.64
CA SER A 111 -6.98 -9.76 6.25
C SER A 111 -8.05 -10.65 6.88
N TYR A 112 -9.22 -10.05 7.16
CA TYR A 112 -10.37 -10.76 7.71
C TYR A 112 -11.44 -10.97 6.64
N PHE A 113 -11.79 -12.22 6.37
CA PHE A 113 -12.92 -12.62 5.53
C PHE A 113 -13.35 -14.04 5.84
N ASN A 114 -14.56 -14.43 5.46
CA ASN A 114 -15.14 -15.74 5.76
C ASN A 114 -15.05 -16.14 7.25
N ASP A 115 -15.31 -15.16 8.12
CA ASP A 115 -15.28 -15.32 9.58
C ASP A 115 -13.93 -15.82 10.14
N GLN A 116 -12.84 -15.57 9.39
CA GLN A 116 -11.47 -15.92 9.78
C GLN A 116 -10.47 -14.83 9.38
N TRP A 117 -9.41 -14.74 10.17
CA TRP A 117 -8.18 -14.05 9.81
C TRP A 117 -7.35 -14.92 8.86
N HIS A 118 -6.87 -14.33 7.78
CA HIS A 118 -5.98 -14.94 6.80
C HIS A 118 -4.66 -14.18 6.83
N LEU A 119 -3.59 -14.89 7.18
CA LEU A 119 -2.25 -14.33 7.23
C LEU A 119 -1.42 -15.00 6.14
N TYR A 120 -1.08 -14.23 5.11
CA TYR A 120 -0.14 -14.62 4.07
C TYR A 120 1.27 -14.24 4.49
N TYR A 121 2.26 -15.07 4.18
CA TYR A 121 3.65 -14.84 4.58
C TYR A 121 4.60 -15.53 3.62
N ALA A 122 5.86 -15.08 3.59
CA ALA A 122 6.84 -15.61 2.66
C ALA A 122 7.96 -16.39 3.34
N ALA A 123 8.47 -17.40 2.63
CA ALA A 123 9.69 -18.11 2.94
C ALA A 123 10.65 -17.99 1.74
N SER A 124 11.86 -17.45 1.98
CA SER A 124 12.84 -17.21 0.93
C SER A 124 14.27 -17.12 1.49
N ASN A 125 15.20 -16.77 0.62
CA ASN A 125 16.58 -16.36 0.94
C ASN A 125 16.91 -15.07 0.19
N PHE A 126 17.77 -14.23 0.77
CA PHE A 126 18.26 -13.05 0.08
C PHE A 126 18.88 -13.37 -1.29
N GLY A 127 18.46 -12.62 -2.31
CA GLY A 127 18.94 -12.78 -3.68
C GLY A 127 18.47 -14.06 -4.38
N SER A 128 17.49 -14.75 -3.83
CA SER A 128 16.94 -15.99 -4.37
C SER A 128 15.57 -15.78 -5.00
N GLN A 129 15.27 -16.52 -6.07
CA GLN A 129 13.92 -16.73 -6.61
C GLN A 129 13.29 -18.06 -6.15
N ASN A 130 14.03 -18.88 -5.39
CA ASN A 130 13.45 -20.06 -4.77
C ASN A 130 12.69 -19.64 -3.52
N SER A 131 11.45 -19.24 -3.72
CA SER A 131 10.62 -18.60 -2.69
C SER A 131 9.21 -19.19 -2.71
N ALA A 132 8.48 -19.01 -1.61
CA ALA A 132 7.08 -19.39 -1.55
C ALA A 132 6.30 -18.44 -0.61
N ILE A 133 5.04 -18.19 -0.96
CA ILE A 133 4.04 -17.57 -0.10
C ILE A 133 3.18 -18.68 0.47
N GLY A 134 3.02 -18.72 1.79
CA GLY A 134 2.11 -19.59 2.51
C GLY A 134 0.92 -18.83 3.09
N LEU A 135 -0.07 -19.57 3.55
CA LEU A 135 -1.26 -19.06 4.21
C LEU A 135 -1.42 -19.73 5.58
N ALA A 136 -1.73 -18.95 6.61
CA ALA A 136 -2.24 -19.43 7.88
C ALA A 136 -3.57 -18.76 8.20
N THR A 137 -4.47 -19.48 8.88
CA THR A 137 -5.78 -18.94 9.28
C THR A 137 -6.01 -19.07 10.78
N ASN A 138 -6.80 -18.14 11.33
CA ASN A 138 -7.26 -18.18 12.73
C ASN A 138 -8.61 -17.48 12.85
N VAL A 139 -9.43 -17.87 13.81
CA VAL A 139 -10.74 -17.24 14.04
C VAL A 139 -10.65 -15.97 14.88
N THR A 140 -9.56 -15.76 15.61
CA THR A 140 -9.32 -14.59 16.47
C THR A 140 -7.84 -14.21 16.53
N LEU A 141 -7.53 -12.95 16.76
CA LEU A 141 -6.18 -12.48 17.03
C LEU A 141 -5.81 -12.43 18.52
N ASP A 142 -6.81 -12.60 19.42
CA ASP A 142 -6.56 -12.58 20.86
C ASP A 142 -5.88 -13.88 21.34
N PRO A 143 -4.60 -13.86 21.72
CA PRO A 143 -3.87 -15.05 22.16
C PRO A 143 -4.38 -15.64 23.49
N ASN A 144 -5.27 -14.92 24.20
CA ASN A 144 -5.90 -15.42 25.44
C ASN A 144 -7.25 -16.08 25.18
N SER A 145 -7.77 -16.01 23.97
CA SER A 145 -9.01 -16.69 23.59
C SER A 145 -8.81 -18.21 23.55
N PRO A 146 -9.78 -19.02 24.06
CA PRO A 146 -9.73 -20.46 23.90
C PRO A 146 -9.80 -20.92 22.44
N ASP A 147 -10.28 -20.08 21.53
CA ASP A 147 -10.40 -20.35 20.10
C ASP A 147 -9.14 -19.91 19.31
N TYR A 148 -8.15 -19.33 19.98
CA TYR A 148 -6.90 -18.92 19.34
C TYR A 148 -6.08 -20.14 18.89
N ASN A 149 -6.04 -20.34 17.57
CA ASN A 149 -5.30 -21.44 16.98
C ASN A 149 -4.96 -21.14 15.51
N TRP A 150 -3.71 -20.78 15.24
CA TRP A 150 -3.23 -20.62 13.87
C TRP A 150 -3.05 -21.97 13.18
N VAL A 151 -3.70 -22.12 12.03
CA VAL A 151 -3.64 -23.34 11.20
C VAL A 151 -2.92 -23.02 9.91
N ASP A 152 -1.78 -23.68 9.67
CA ASP A 152 -1.07 -23.62 8.39
C ASP A 152 -1.89 -24.30 7.29
N GLN A 153 -2.19 -23.54 6.21
CA GLN A 153 -2.93 -24.00 5.04
C GLN A 153 -1.97 -24.42 3.89
N GLY A 154 -0.66 -24.29 4.10
CA GLY A 154 0.35 -24.65 3.12
C GLY A 154 0.70 -23.54 2.12
N ILE A 155 1.30 -23.93 1.00
CA ILE A 155 1.81 -23.03 -0.04
C ILE A 155 0.66 -22.53 -0.91
N VAL A 156 0.60 -21.20 -1.10
CA VAL A 156 -0.30 -20.52 -2.04
C VAL A 156 0.38 -20.29 -3.39
N LEU A 157 1.63 -19.82 -3.35
CA LEU A 157 2.42 -19.52 -4.54
C LEU A 157 3.87 -19.93 -4.33
N ARG A 158 4.51 -20.41 -5.40
CA ARG A 158 5.93 -20.71 -5.42
C ARG A 158 6.58 -20.08 -6.64
N SER A 159 7.85 -19.66 -6.48
CA SER A 159 8.73 -19.26 -7.58
C SER A 159 10.02 -20.05 -7.56
N GLN A 160 10.66 -20.11 -8.75
CA GLN A 160 11.92 -20.79 -8.99
C GLN A 160 12.81 -19.92 -9.89
N PRO A 161 14.12 -20.16 -9.92
CA PRO A 161 15.01 -19.44 -10.83
C PRO A 161 14.55 -19.54 -12.29
N GLY A 162 14.35 -18.38 -12.92
CA GLY A 162 13.85 -18.24 -14.29
C GLY A 162 12.38 -17.84 -14.40
N ASP A 163 11.64 -17.82 -13.31
CA ASP A 163 10.29 -17.25 -13.29
C ASP A 163 10.33 -15.72 -13.47
N LYS A 164 9.22 -15.15 -13.93
CA LYS A 164 9.11 -13.69 -14.11
C LYS A 164 9.00 -12.92 -12.80
N TRP A 165 8.51 -13.53 -11.74
CA TRP A 165 8.33 -12.93 -10.41
C TRP A 165 9.13 -13.64 -9.32
N ASN A 166 9.19 -13.03 -8.15
CA ASN A 166 9.60 -13.65 -6.90
C ASN A 166 8.38 -13.81 -5.99
N ALA A 167 8.11 -14.99 -5.48
CA ALA A 167 6.94 -15.29 -4.64
C ALA A 167 7.17 -14.86 -3.18
N ILE A 168 7.26 -13.55 -2.96
CA ILE A 168 7.34 -12.90 -1.63
C ILE A 168 6.49 -11.63 -1.61
N ASP A 169 6.39 -10.99 -0.46
CA ASP A 169 5.68 -9.74 -0.21
C ASP A 169 4.21 -9.79 -0.61
N PRO A 170 3.43 -10.71 -0.05
CA PRO A 170 2.01 -10.82 -0.34
C PRO A 170 1.24 -9.61 0.17
N ASN A 171 0.20 -9.21 -0.57
CA ASN A 171 -0.83 -8.30 -0.10
C ASN A 171 -2.20 -8.73 -0.62
N LEU A 172 -3.11 -9.06 0.28
CA LEU A 172 -4.47 -9.43 -0.07
C LEU A 172 -5.34 -8.18 -0.20
N VAL A 173 -6.15 -8.15 -1.26
CA VAL A 173 -7.10 -7.08 -1.52
C VAL A 173 -8.50 -7.66 -1.70
N ILE A 174 -9.50 -7.02 -1.08
CA ILE A 174 -10.91 -7.32 -1.31
C ILE A 174 -11.49 -6.16 -2.12
N ASP A 175 -12.03 -6.46 -3.31
CA ASP A 175 -12.60 -5.44 -4.16
C ASP A 175 -14.03 -5.05 -3.75
N GLU A 176 -14.63 -4.10 -4.44
CA GLU A 176 -15.98 -3.58 -4.18
C GLU A 176 -17.10 -4.61 -4.40
N ASN A 177 -16.81 -5.69 -5.09
CA ASN A 177 -17.73 -6.79 -5.32
C ASN A 177 -17.57 -7.91 -4.27
N GLY A 178 -16.60 -7.76 -3.36
CA GLY A 178 -16.23 -8.75 -2.37
C GLY A 178 -15.34 -9.87 -2.92
N GLU A 179 -14.81 -9.73 -4.13
CA GLU A 179 -13.85 -10.64 -4.70
C GLU A 179 -12.46 -10.43 -4.07
N THR A 180 -11.71 -11.49 -3.92
CA THR A 180 -10.41 -11.50 -3.26
C THR A 180 -9.27 -11.66 -4.25
N TRP A 181 -8.21 -10.89 -4.06
CA TRP A 181 -7.05 -10.80 -4.92
C TRP A 181 -5.77 -10.83 -4.11
N LEU A 182 -4.73 -11.49 -4.60
CA LEU A 182 -3.40 -11.45 -4.00
C LEU A 182 -2.44 -10.73 -4.94
N ALA A 183 -1.81 -9.67 -4.47
CA ALA A 183 -0.64 -9.06 -5.07
C ALA A 183 0.62 -9.64 -4.43
N TRP A 184 1.72 -9.72 -5.20
CA TRP A 184 3.02 -10.18 -4.73
C TRP A 184 4.13 -9.69 -5.64
N GLY A 185 5.37 -9.84 -5.20
CA GLY A 185 6.53 -9.64 -6.05
C GLY A 185 7.58 -8.69 -5.47
N SER A 186 8.81 -8.99 -5.78
CA SER A 186 9.99 -8.27 -5.35
C SER A 186 11.08 -8.45 -6.40
N PHE A 187 11.69 -7.36 -6.86
CA PHE A 187 12.70 -7.36 -7.92
C PHE A 187 12.23 -8.04 -9.22
N TRP A 188 13.12 -8.64 -10.00
CA TRP A 188 12.84 -9.30 -11.30
C TRP A 188 11.92 -8.46 -12.18
N GLN A 189 10.69 -8.94 -12.46
CA GLN A 189 9.68 -8.21 -13.20
C GLN A 189 8.63 -7.58 -12.27
N GLY A 190 9.02 -7.20 -11.06
CA GLY A 190 8.21 -6.38 -10.16
C GLY A 190 7.00 -7.08 -9.59
N ILE A 191 5.88 -6.33 -9.54
CA ILE A 191 4.68 -6.65 -8.78
C ILE A 191 3.58 -7.18 -9.69
N TRP A 192 3.01 -8.28 -9.27
CA TRP A 192 1.96 -9.02 -9.97
C TRP A 192 0.74 -9.20 -9.08
N MET A 193 -0.39 -9.55 -9.68
CA MET A 193 -1.64 -9.84 -8.97
C MET A 193 -2.40 -10.95 -9.67
N ARG A 194 -3.12 -11.77 -8.89
CA ARG A 194 -4.07 -12.77 -9.38
C ARG A 194 -5.26 -12.89 -8.43
N LYS A 195 -6.38 -13.37 -8.95
CA LYS A 195 -7.59 -13.64 -8.19
C LYS A 195 -7.38 -14.83 -7.24
N ILE A 196 -7.91 -14.70 -6.03
CA ILE A 196 -7.97 -15.74 -5.00
C ILE A 196 -9.40 -16.29 -4.96
N ASP A 197 -9.55 -17.60 -4.83
CA ASP A 197 -10.82 -18.19 -4.41
C ASP A 197 -11.11 -17.81 -2.95
N ARG A 198 -12.13 -17.00 -2.77
CA ARG A 198 -12.54 -16.51 -1.44
C ARG A 198 -12.85 -17.62 -0.45
N ALA A 199 -13.33 -18.78 -0.92
CA ALA A 199 -13.71 -19.89 -0.05
C ALA A 199 -12.50 -20.58 0.58
N THR A 200 -11.36 -20.60 -0.13
CA THR A 200 -10.16 -21.33 0.29
C THR A 200 -9.00 -20.43 0.71
N GLY A 201 -8.98 -19.18 0.26
CA GLY A 201 -7.83 -18.29 0.39
C GLY A 201 -6.65 -18.65 -0.53
N LEU A 202 -6.85 -19.60 -1.46
CA LEU A 202 -5.86 -20.04 -2.45
C LEU A 202 -6.18 -19.43 -3.82
N PHE A 203 -5.27 -19.55 -4.80
CA PHE A 203 -5.59 -19.10 -6.14
C PHE A 203 -6.79 -19.82 -6.74
N ASP A 204 -7.63 -19.08 -7.44
CA ASP A 204 -8.75 -19.64 -8.19
C ASP A 204 -8.19 -20.43 -9.40
N GLU A 205 -8.39 -21.75 -9.41
CA GLU A 205 -7.92 -22.63 -10.49
C GLU A 205 -8.59 -22.32 -11.85
N ASN A 206 -9.74 -21.64 -11.82
CA ASN A 206 -10.47 -21.27 -13.04
C ASN A 206 -10.04 -19.90 -13.58
N ASP A 207 -9.31 -19.08 -12.82
CA ASP A 207 -8.75 -17.82 -13.26
C ASP A 207 -7.22 -17.82 -13.15
N THR A 208 -6.57 -18.02 -14.27
CA THR A 208 -5.10 -18.05 -14.39
C THR A 208 -4.51 -16.73 -14.91
N ASN A 209 -5.32 -15.65 -14.94
CA ASN A 209 -4.86 -14.36 -15.42
C ASN A 209 -3.92 -13.71 -14.39
N ASP A 210 -2.71 -13.42 -14.84
CA ASP A 210 -1.74 -12.63 -14.07
C ASP A 210 -1.78 -11.19 -14.56
N TYR A 211 -1.95 -10.26 -13.62
CA TYR A 211 -1.95 -8.83 -13.89
C TYR A 211 -0.62 -8.23 -13.42
N HIS A 212 0.10 -7.61 -14.35
CA HIS A 212 1.37 -6.93 -14.07
C HIS A 212 1.09 -5.50 -13.63
N LEU A 213 1.39 -5.17 -12.36
CA LEU A 213 0.97 -3.91 -11.75
C LEU A 213 2.07 -2.86 -11.74
N ALA A 214 3.32 -3.25 -11.49
CA ALA A 214 4.46 -2.33 -11.41
C ALA A 214 5.78 -3.03 -11.70
N ASP A 215 6.74 -2.30 -12.32
CA ASP A 215 8.07 -2.79 -12.66
C ASP A 215 9.06 -1.62 -12.74
N ARG A 216 10.31 -1.85 -12.34
CA ARG A 216 11.42 -0.91 -12.48
C ARG A 216 12.52 -1.38 -13.42
N SER A 217 12.41 -2.57 -13.99
CA SER A 217 13.43 -3.11 -14.92
C SER A 217 13.62 -2.23 -16.16
N ALA A 218 12.55 -1.52 -16.57
CA ALA A 218 12.57 -0.56 -17.68
C ALA A 218 12.82 0.89 -17.22
N GLY A 219 12.94 1.15 -15.91
CA GLY A 219 13.17 2.47 -15.34
C GLY A 219 14.55 3.04 -15.69
N PRO A 220 14.76 4.34 -15.46
CA PRO A 220 15.99 5.04 -15.88
C PRO A 220 17.27 4.51 -15.22
N ASP A 221 17.18 3.88 -14.06
CA ASP A 221 18.27 3.28 -13.31
C ASP A 221 18.42 1.76 -13.51
N ASN A 222 17.45 1.14 -14.16
CA ASN A 222 17.41 -0.31 -14.46
C ASN A 222 17.81 -1.20 -13.28
N THR A 223 17.36 -0.84 -12.06
CA THR A 223 17.75 -1.55 -10.84
C THR A 223 16.84 -2.72 -10.51
N ALA A 224 15.63 -2.77 -11.11
CA ALA A 224 14.53 -3.67 -10.77
C ALA A 224 14.13 -3.65 -9.26
N ALA A 225 14.64 -2.69 -8.50
CA ALA A 225 14.43 -2.60 -7.04
C ALA A 225 13.06 -1.99 -6.72
N ILE A 226 12.02 -2.83 -6.82
CA ILE A 226 10.64 -2.56 -6.41
C ILE A 226 10.09 -3.79 -5.71
N GLU A 227 9.35 -3.59 -4.60
CA GLU A 227 8.75 -4.67 -3.81
C GLU A 227 7.68 -4.13 -2.85
N ALA A 228 7.16 -4.99 -1.95
CA ALA A 228 6.28 -4.60 -0.85
C ALA A 228 5.03 -3.84 -1.33
N ALA A 229 4.29 -4.46 -2.24
CA ALA A 229 3.01 -3.91 -2.70
C ALA A 229 2.01 -3.82 -1.56
N PHE A 230 1.30 -2.70 -1.46
CA PHE A 230 0.11 -2.56 -0.63
C PHE A 230 -0.95 -1.76 -1.36
N ILE A 231 -2.14 -2.33 -1.53
CA ILE A 231 -3.19 -1.73 -2.35
C ILE A 231 -4.37 -1.35 -1.48
N VAL A 232 -4.84 -0.11 -1.63
CA VAL A 232 -6.05 0.37 -0.96
C VAL A 232 -6.97 1.06 -1.95
N ARG A 233 -8.27 1.08 -1.62
CA ARG A 233 -9.25 1.88 -2.33
C ARG A 233 -9.59 3.13 -1.53
N ARG A 234 -9.70 4.27 -2.24
CA ARG A 234 -10.25 5.50 -1.69
C ARG A 234 -11.15 6.17 -2.71
N ALA A 235 -12.38 6.46 -2.32
CA ALA A 235 -13.42 6.93 -3.23
C ALA A 235 -13.58 5.98 -4.43
N ASP A 236 -13.37 6.47 -5.63
CA ASP A 236 -13.49 5.72 -6.89
C ASP A 236 -12.13 5.25 -7.46
N LYS A 237 -11.04 5.40 -6.71
CA LYS A 237 -9.69 5.07 -7.17
C LYS A 237 -9.02 4.00 -6.32
N TRP A 238 -8.19 3.21 -6.97
CA TRP A 238 -7.24 2.29 -6.37
C TRP A 238 -5.86 2.92 -6.29
N TYR A 239 -5.15 2.67 -5.21
CA TYR A 239 -3.81 3.18 -4.95
C TYR A 239 -2.88 2.00 -4.65
N LEU A 240 -1.85 1.85 -5.48
CA LEU A 240 -0.77 0.88 -5.27
C LEU A 240 0.41 1.61 -4.64
N PHE A 241 0.70 1.29 -3.40
CA PHE A 241 1.93 1.67 -2.72
C PHE A 241 2.97 0.59 -2.94
N ALA A 242 4.19 0.97 -3.22
CA ALA A 242 5.30 0.04 -3.39
C ALA A 242 6.58 0.66 -2.84
N SER A 243 7.46 -0.16 -2.33
CA SER A 243 8.76 0.27 -1.85
C SER A 243 9.79 0.15 -2.95
N PHE A 244 10.61 1.19 -3.12
CA PHE A 244 11.64 1.32 -4.14
C PHE A 244 13.01 1.36 -3.49
N ASP A 245 14.04 1.01 -4.27
CA ASP A 245 15.45 1.01 -3.89
C ASP A 245 15.83 -0.06 -2.87
N GLN A 246 16.83 0.16 -2.01
CA GLN A 246 17.45 -0.88 -1.23
C GLN A 246 17.03 -0.82 0.25
N CYS A 247 16.42 -1.89 0.75
CA CYS A 247 16.25 -2.13 2.17
C CYS A 247 17.52 -2.77 2.80
N CYS A 248 17.42 -3.09 4.07
CA CYS A 248 18.23 -4.11 4.76
C CYS A 248 19.71 -3.78 4.90
N GLN A 249 20.09 -2.49 4.75
CA GLN A 249 21.45 -1.96 4.92
C GLN A 249 21.58 -1.02 6.15
N GLY A 250 20.62 -1.09 7.09
CA GLY A 250 20.61 -0.21 8.26
C GLY A 250 20.57 1.27 7.86
N ILE A 251 21.51 2.06 8.35
CA ILE A 251 21.56 3.51 8.06
C ILE A 251 21.88 3.86 6.60
N ASP A 252 22.40 2.92 5.85
CA ASP A 252 22.77 3.08 4.44
C ASP A 252 21.62 2.66 3.50
N SER A 253 20.49 2.20 4.05
CA SER A 253 19.28 1.87 3.28
C SER A 253 18.74 3.09 2.56
N THR A 254 18.43 2.92 1.28
CA THR A 254 17.84 3.95 0.42
C THR A 254 16.34 3.74 0.18
N TYR A 255 15.76 2.77 0.86
CA TYR A 255 14.36 2.37 0.75
C TYR A 255 13.42 3.57 0.88
N ASN A 256 12.38 3.61 0.08
CA ASN A 256 11.38 4.69 0.06
C ASN A 256 10.05 4.15 -0.48
N VAL A 257 8.93 4.81 -0.15
CA VAL A 257 7.61 4.39 -0.63
C VAL A 257 7.12 5.34 -1.71
N ARG A 258 6.64 4.76 -2.80
CA ARG A 258 5.99 5.47 -3.90
C ARG A 258 4.59 4.95 -4.13
N VAL A 259 3.77 5.77 -4.79
CA VAL A 259 2.37 5.45 -5.05
C VAL A 259 1.99 5.76 -6.50
N GLY A 260 1.21 4.86 -7.09
CA GLY A 260 0.43 5.11 -8.29
C GLY A 260 -1.05 4.92 -8.03
N ARG A 261 -1.90 5.47 -8.89
CA ARG A 261 -3.35 5.28 -8.80
C ARG A 261 -3.95 4.79 -10.10
N SER A 262 -5.09 4.12 -10.00
CA SER A 262 -5.83 3.55 -11.13
C SER A 262 -7.34 3.66 -10.93
N ASP A 263 -8.09 3.61 -12.03
CA ASP A 263 -9.54 3.43 -12.02
C ASP A 263 -9.94 1.95 -11.81
N SER A 264 -9.01 1.02 -12.03
CA SER A 264 -9.22 -0.42 -11.91
C SER A 264 -8.22 -1.02 -10.92
N LEU A 265 -8.66 -2.00 -10.12
CA LEU A 265 -7.79 -2.76 -9.22
C LEU A 265 -6.61 -3.42 -9.95
N THR A 266 -6.85 -3.91 -11.15
CA THR A 266 -5.83 -4.57 -11.98
C THR A 266 -4.98 -3.62 -12.82
N GLY A 267 -5.10 -2.28 -12.58
CA GLY A 267 -4.33 -1.25 -13.27
C GLY A 267 -4.95 -0.79 -14.61
N PRO A 268 -4.17 -0.03 -15.42
CA PRO A 268 -2.82 0.43 -15.13
C PRO A 268 -2.76 1.46 -13.99
N TYR A 269 -1.77 1.32 -13.11
CA TYR A 269 -1.45 2.31 -12.10
C TYR A 269 -0.49 3.35 -12.69
N VAL A 270 -0.82 4.62 -12.51
CA VAL A 270 0.01 5.74 -12.98
C VAL A 270 0.37 6.67 -11.83
N ASP A 271 1.54 7.27 -11.89
CA ASP A 271 1.96 8.29 -10.93
C ASP A 271 1.31 9.65 -11.22
N ARG A 272 1.66 10.68 -10.44
CA ARG A 272 1.11 12.04 -10.58
C ARG A 272 1.43 12.68 -11.92
N GLU A 273 2.54 12.33 -12.52
CA GLU A 273 3.02 12.81 -13.82
C GLU A 273 2.43 12.01 -14.98
N GLY A 274 1.66 10.94 -14.70
CA GLY A 274 1.02 10.07 -15.68
C GLY A 274 1.92 8.96 -16.21
N VAL A 275 3.06 8.70 -15.55
CA VAL A 275 3.97 7.61 -15.94
C VAL A 275 3.43 6.29 -15.35
N PRO A 276 3.27 5.23 -16.16
CA PRO A 276 2.85 3.93 -15.67
C PRO A 276 3.84 3.33 -14.67
N MET A 277 3.33 2.71 -13.59
CA MET A 277 4.21 2.00 -12.64
C MET A 277 4.90 0.78 -13.27
N THR A 278 4.35 0.23 -14.33
CA THR A 278 5.00 -0.82 -15.15
C THR A 278 6.16 -0.29 -16.00
N GLU A 279 6.37 1.03 -16.04
CA GLU A 279 7.46 1.71 -16.76
C GLU A 279 8.37 2.49 -15.79
N GLY A 280 8.35 2.13 -14.50
CA GLY A 280 9.16 2.76 -13.45
C GLY A 280 8.56 4.02 -12.85
N GLY A 281 7.30 4.36 -13.16
CA GLY A 281 6.55 5.44 -12.52
C GLY A 281 6.32 5.20 -11.03
N GLY A 282 5.94 6.25 -10.32
CA GLY A 282 5.61 6.20 -8.89
C GLY A 282 5.91 7.52 -8.20
N THR A 283 4.86 8.17 -7.69
CA THR A 283 4.98 9.42 -6.92
C THR A 283 5.58 9.14 -5.56
N LEU A 284 6.71 9.75 -5.24
CA LEU A 284 7.38 9.61 -3.93
C LEU A 284 6.51 10.20 -2.82
N ILE A 285 6.21 9.41 -1.79
CA ILE A 285 5.42 9.84 -0.62
C ILE A 285 6.11 9.64 0.71
N LEU A 286 7.14 8.78 0.77
CA LEU A 286 7.90 8.55 2.00
C LEU A 286 9.36 8.26 1.66
N SER A 287 10.26 9.05 2.23
CA SER A 287 11.71 8.90 2.12
C SER A 287 12.37 9.14 3.48
N ALA A 288 13.68 8.98 3.56
CA ALA A 288 14.43 9.23 4.79
C ALA A 288 14.13 10.62 5.37
N TYR A 289 13.88 10.70 6.67
CA TYR A 289 13.62 11.96 7.38
C TYR A 289 14.23 11.95 8.78
N GLY A 290 14.77 13.06 9.21
CA GLY A 290 15.43 13.18 10.51
C GLY A 290 16.43 12.03 10.76
N GLN A 291 16.22 11.28 11.84
CA GLN A 291 17.04 10.11 12.19
C GLN A 291 16.62 8.83 11.47
N TRP A 292 15.46 8.81 10.82
CA TRP A 292 14.87 7.62 10.20
C TRP A 292 15.39 7.46 8.78
N LYS A 293 16.04 6.33 8.52
CA LYS A 293 16.66 5.99 7.23
C LYS A 293 15.91 4.81 6.60
N GLY A 294 15.88 4.79 5.27
CA GLY A 294 15.29 3.73 4.49
C GLY A 294 13.89 3.30 4.95
N PRO A 295 12.91 4.24 5.10
CA PRO A 295 11.56 3.86 5.48
C PRO A 295 10.89 3.11 4.33
N GLY A 296 10.20 2.02 4.64
CA GLY A 296 9.51 1.25 3.60
C GLY A 296 8.76 0.05 4.14
N HIS A 297 8.31 -0.79 3.20
CA HIS A 297 7.46 -1.94 3.41
C HIS A 297 6.26 -1.58 4.26
N ASN A 298 5.35 -0.81 3.69
CA ASN A 298 4.20 -0.30 4.42
C ASN A 298 3.02 -1.27 4.41
N GLY A 299 2.34 -1.38 5.56
CA GLY A 299 0.98 -1.86 5.69
C GLY A 299 0.02 -0.72 6.01
N MET A 300 -1.29 -0.94 5.88
CA MET A 300 -2.29 0.07 6.24
C MET A 300 -3.46 -0.52 7.02
N LEU A 301 -3.99 0.27 7.95
CA LEU A 301 -5.27 0.06 8.60
C LEU A 301 -6.19 1.24 8.26
N ILE A 302 -7.41 0.96 7.84
CA ILE A 302 -8.41 1.97 7.54
C ILE A 302 -9.47 1.94 8.63
N GLU A 303 -9.59 3.03 9.40
CA GLU A 303 -10.58 3.20 10.46
C GLU A 303 -11.19 4.60 10.35
N ASP A 304 -12.51 4.71 10.36
CA ASP A 304 -13.23 5.99 10.32
C ASP A 304 -12.72 6.93 9.20
N GLU A 305 -12.49 6.38 8.01
CA GLU A 305 -11.92 7.06 6.83
C GLU A 305 -10.47 7.56 7.02
N VAL A 306 -9.82 7.24 8.14
CA VAL A 306 -8.40 7.52 8.37
C VAL A 306 -7.57 6.33 7.90
N TYR A 307 -6.58 6.59 7.06
CA TYR A 307 -5.64 5.62 6.52
C TYR A 307 -4.36 5.64 7.36
N TRP A 308 -4.23 4.73 8.31
CA TRP A 308 -3.05 4.57 9.15
C TRP A 308 -2.02 3.71 8.43
N MET A 309 -0.91 4.32 8.02
CA MET A 309 0.24 3.62 7.44
C MET A 309 1.19 3.19 8.55
N VAL A 310 1.48 1.90 8.61
CA VAL A 310 2.58 1.33 9.41
C VAL A 310 3.73 0.99 8.47
N TYR A 311 4.97 1.19 8.91
CA TYR A 311 6.16 0.86 8.14
C TYR A 311 7.35 0.68 9.06
N HIS A 312 8.44 0.10 8.58
CA HIS A 312 9.70 0.14 9.32
C HIS A 312 10.60 1.27 8.83
N ALA A 313 11.46 1.76 9.72
CA ALA A 313 12.54 2.66 9.38
C ALA A 313 13.75 2.41 10.30
N TYR A 314 14.94 2.59 9.76
CA TYR A 314 16.19 2.34 10.49
C TYR A 314 16.59 3.55 11.32
N ASP A 315 16.75 3.38 12.64
CA ASP A 315 17.08 4.45 13.57
C ASP A 315 18.60 4.74 13.56
N ALA A 316 19.00 5.84 12.94
CA ALA A 316 20.41 6.25 12.87
C ALA A 316 21.02 6.55 14.24
N LYS A 317 20.21 6.85 15.27
CA LYS A 317 20.70 7.03 16.67
C LYS A 317 20.93 5.70 17.39
N GLN A 318 20.45 4.58 16.82
CA GLN A 318 20.60 3.24 17.38
C GLN A 318 21.18 2.26 16.36
N ILE A 319 22.22 2.68 15.66
CA ILE A 319 23.02 1.84 14.74
C ILE A 319 22.16 1.19 13.65
N GLY A 320 21.10 1.88 13.20
CA GLY A 320 20.23 1.38 12.14
C GLY A 320 19.32 0.20 12.55
N ILE A 321 18.98 0.05 13.83
CA ILE A 321 17.96 -0.92 14.24
C ILE A 321 16.62 -0.52 13.62
N PRO A 322 15.93 -1.41 12.86
CA PRO A 322 14.61 -1.11 12.32
C PRO A 322 13.57 -0.99 13.44
N LYS A 323 12.66 -0.05 13.30
CA LYS A 323 11.59 0.22 14.27
C LYS A 323 10.27 0.46 13.57
N LEU A 324 9.20 0.10 14.24
CA LEU A 324 7.84 0.43 13.86
C LEU A 324 7.63 1.96 13.83
N ARG A 325 7.07 2.45 12.73
CA ARG A 325 6.58 3.82 12.57
C ARG A 325 5.12 3.80 12.18
N ILE A 326 4.36 4.78 12.61
CA ILE A 326 2.91 4.88 12.34
C ILE A 326 2.56 6.33 12.04
N GLU A 327 1.95 6.56 10.89
CA GLU A 327 1.44 7.86 10.47
C GLU A 327 0.09 7.70 9.77
N SER A 328 -0.78 8.70 9.86
CA SER A 328 -1.98 8.73 9.01
C SER A 328 -1.73 9.54 7.75
N LEU A 329 -2.27 9.07 6.62
CA LEU A 329 -2.21 9.76 5.34
C LEU A 329 -3.07 11.03 5.38
N SER A 330 -2.56 12.11 4.80
CA SER A 330 -3.33 13.25 4.31
C SER A 330 -3.56 13.11 2.81
N TRP A 331 -4.62 13.72 2.30
CA TRP A 331 -4.98 13.67 0.88
C TRP A 331 -5.18 15.08 0.35
N ASP A 332 -4.54 15.41 -0.75
CA ASP A 332 -4.73 16.71 -1.39
C ASP A 332 -6.04 16.79 -2.20
N ALA A 333 -6.33 17.94 -2.77
CA ALA A 333 -7.56 18.18 -3.54
C ALA A 333 -7.65 17.33 -4.82
N GLU A 334 -6.52 16.84 -5.31
CA GLU A 334 -6.43 15.96 -6.48
C GLU A 334 -6.49 14.48 -6.12
N GLY A 335 -6.57 14.17 -4.80
CA GLY A 335 -6.65 12.82 -4.25
C GLY A 335 -5.30 12.11 -4.14
N TRP A 336 -4.17 12.82 -4.09
CA TRP A 336 -2.88 12.21 -3.85
C TRP A 336 -2.53 12.20 -2.35
N PRO A 337 -1.96 11.07 -1.86
CA PRO A 337 -1.59 10.96 -0.46
C PRO A 337 -0.28 11.69 -0.14
N SER A 338 -0.16 12.09 1.11
CA SER A 338 1.08 12.62 1.71
C SER A 338 1.16 12.24 3.19
N LEU A 339 2.36 12.28 3.75
CA LEU A 339 2.63 11.94 5.16
C LEU A 339 3.18 13.12 5.94
N PRO A 340 2.83 13.27 7.23
CA PRO A 340 3.34 14.32 8.11
C PRO A 340 4.86 14.38 8.19
N SER A 341 5.54 13.24 8.15
CA SER A 341 7.00 13.16 8.18
C SER A 341 7.67 13.84 6.99
N GLN A 342 6.98 13.91 5.84
CA GLN A 342 7.50 14.53 4.61
C GLN A 342 7.18 16.03 4.52
N ALA A 343 6.19 16.52 5.26
CA ALA A 343 5.83 17.94 5.28
C ALA A 343 6.84 18.84 6.01
N LYS A 344 7.82 18.24 6.71
CA LYS A 344 8.83 18.94 7.52
C LYS A 344 10.23 18.97 6.90
N GLN A 345 10.33 18.55 5.63
CA GLN A 345 11.62 18.56 4.89
C GLN A 345 11.85 19.87 4.15
#